data_28e07dd27d29bdc9668c63b6fb11a588
#
_entry.id   28e07dd27d29bdc9668c63b6fb11a588
#
_cell.length_a   1.000
_cell.length_b   1.000
_cell.length_c   1.000
_cell.angle_alpha   90.00
_cell.angle_beta   90.00
_cell.angle_gamma   90.00
#
_symmetry.space_group_name_H-M   'P 1'
#
loop_
_entity.id
_entity.type
_entity.pdbx_description
1 polymer ?
#
loop_
_entity_poly.entity_id
_entity_poly.type
_entity_poly.pdbx_seq_one_letter_code
_entity_poly.pdbx_strand_id
1 'polypeptide(L)'
;MFLFFLKKSAFLSLFPDLPYRGYGWFLRFLRKYYYPLLIVSYLAALLWCIGYRDFGQLLLNKMWFTLGALLAISLIYYNIRDWLKKWSRNLDSADEAAQFLVRSLESLFLYATIVTTAIIILNLLGLLNPLQRIMSFSLFQLGESPVTLWIIIKAVLIFLGFVLASRLLQAYLDYKVYPAIGVDPGLGYALNTFVKYLSLAVGFLIALELVGLDLRFLLVFAGAAGIGIGLG
;
A
#
# COMPACT_ATOMS: atom_id res chain seq x y z
N MET A 1 -32.04 13.31 -22.18
CA MET A 1 -30.81 13.13 -21.39
C MET A 1 -29.99 11.92 -21.84
N PHE A 2 -30.58 10.73 -22.12
CA PHE A 2 -29.90 9.51 -22.57
C PHE A 2 -29.15 9.64 -23.92
N LEU A 3 -29.69 10.40 -24.87
CA LEU A 3 -29.08 10.61 -26.20
C LEU A 3 -27.76 11.42 -26.15
N PHE A 4 -27.54 12.21 -25.08
CA PHE A 4 -26.32 12.98 -24.88
C PHE A 4 -25.12 12.08 -24.55
N PHE A 5 -25.37 10.97 -23.84
CA PHE A 5 -24.35 9.97 -23.52
C PHE A 5 -23.93 9.10 -24.71
N LEU A 6 -24.68 9.09 -25.80
CA LEU A 6 -24.32 8.34 -27.03
C LEU A 6 -23.21 9.03 -27.85
N LYS A 7 -23.01 10.35 -27.70
CA LYS A 7 -21.92 11.05 -28.36
C LYS A 7 -20.69 11.12 -27.44
N LYS A 8 -19.68 10.31 -27.74
CA LYS A 8 -18.39 10.26 -27.01
C LYS A 8 -17.77 11.65 -26.77
N SER A 9 -17.88 12.55 -27.75
CA SER A 9 -17.36 13.92 -27.64
C SER A 9 -18.12 14.75 -26.61
N ALA A 10 -19.44 14.63 -26.53
CA ALA A 10 -20.26 15.35 -25.57
C ALA A 10 -20.08 14.86 -24.14
N PHE A 11 -19.88 13.56 -23.94
CA PHE A 11 -19.55 13.02 -22.62
C PHE A 11 -18.18 13.46 -22.14
N LEU A 12 -17.18 13.40 -23.02
CA LEU A 12 -15.82 13.81 -22.67
C LEU A 12 -15.66 15.31 -22.45
N SER A 13 -16.50 16.15 -23.04
CA SER A 13 -16.51 17.60 -22.80
C SER A 13 -17.06 18.01 -21.41
N LEU A 14 -17.71 17.07 -20.69
CA LEU A 14 -18.10 17.28 -19.28
C LEU A 14 -16.91 17.27 -18.32
N PHE A 15 -15.77 16.73 -18.76
CA PHE A 15 -14.57 16.64 -17.95
C PHE A 15 -13.61 17.76 -18.36
N PRO A 16 -13.39 18.77 -17.49
CA PRO A 16 -12.47 19.88 -17.78
C PRO A 16 -11.03 19.34 -17.92
N ASP A 17 -10.22 20.02 -18.75
CA ASP A 17 -8.80 19.70 -18.87
C ASP A 17 -8.06 20.19 -17.61
N LEU A 18 -7.71 19.24 -16.74
CA LEU A 18 -6.94 19.51 -15.55
C LEU A 18 -5.46 19.16 -15.78
N PRO A 19 -4.50 19.97 -15.26
CA PRO A 19 -3.07 19.80 -15.50
C PRO A 19 -2.45 18.61 -14.77
N TYR A 20 -3.26 17.71 -14.20
CA TYR A 20 -2.79 16.56 -13.43
C TYR A 20 -2.53 15.34 -14.34
N ARG A 21 -1.32 14.79 -14.29
CA ARG A 21 -0.93 13.61 -15.07
C ARG A 21 -1.84 12.39 -14.87
N GLY A 22 -2.27 12.15 -13.61
CA GLY A 22 -3.19 11.07 -13.27
C GLY A 22 -4.54 11.23 -13.92
N TYR A 23 -5.04 12.47 -13.97
CA TYR A 23 -6.29 12.80 -14.63
C TYR A 23 -6.22 12.57 -16.15
N GLY A 24 -5.11 12.94 -16.78
CA GLY A 24 -4.87 12.66 -18.19
C GLY A 24 -4.80 11.14 -18.52
N TRP A 25 -4.26 10.33 -17.61
CA TRP A 25 -4.30 8.87 -17.74
C TRP A 25 -5.73 8.35 -17.63
N PHE A 26 -6.49 8.82 -16.63
CA PHE A 26 -7.89 8.45 -16.45
C PHE A 26 -8.75 8.82 -17.67
N LEU A 27 -8.58 10.02 -18.24
CA LEU A 27 -9.27 10.42 -19.45
C LEU A 27 -8.92 9.54 -20.65
N ARG A 28 -7.65 9.15 -20.80
CA ARG A 28 -7.25 8.20 -21.85
C ARG A 28 -7.90 6.84 -21.67
N PHE A 29 -7.95 6.35 -20.42
CA PHE A 29 -8.64 5.11 -20.07
C PHE A 29 -10.14 5.21 -20.41
N LEU A 30 -10.80 6.27 -19.97
CA LEU A 30 -12.21 6.53 -20.23
C LEU A 30 -12.49 6.63 -21.75
N ARG A 31 -11.62 7.30 -22.51
CA ARG A 31 -11.71 7.42 -23.97
C ARG A 31 -11.56 6.09 -24.68
N LYS A 32 -10.68 5.22 -24.18
CA LYS A 32 -10.43 3.89 -24.75
C LYS A 32 -11.59 2.93 -24.46
N TYR A 33 -12.09 2.93 -23.23
CA TYR A 33 -13.11 1.99 -22.76
C TYR A 33 -14.54 2.58 -22.77
N TYR A 34 -14.74 3.70 -23.41
CA TYR A 34 -16.04 4.38 -23.46
C TYR A 34 -17.18 3.47 -23.94
N TYR A 35 -17.02 2.84 -25.09
CA TYR A 35 -18.05 1.96 -25.65
C TYR A 35 -18.35 0.71 -24.81
N PRO A 36 -17.35 -0.04 -24.32
CA PRO A 36 -17.58 -1.11 -23.36
C PRO A 36 -18.35 -0.67 -22.11
N LEU A 37 -17.98 0.47 -21.51
CA LEU A 37 -18.67 1.02 -20.34
C LEU A 37 -20.11 1.42 -20.64
N LEU A 38 -20.36 2.00 -21.81
CA LEU A 38 -21.69 2.36 -22.26
C LEU A 38 -22.55 1.11 -22.48
N ILE A 39 -22.01 0.06 -23.10
CA ILE A 39 -22.71 -1.22 -23.33
C ILE A 39 -23.09 -1.85 -21.99
N VAL A 40 -22.16 -1.91 -21.01
CA VAL A 40 -22.44 -2.47 -19.67
C VAL A 40 -23.52 -1.65 -18.97
N SER A 41 -23.46 -0.31 -19.04
CA SER A 41 -24.48 0.57 -18.45
C SER A 41 -25.84 0.37 -19.06
N TYR A 42 -25.91 0.18 -20.38
CA TYR A 42 -27.14 -0.07 -21.11
C TYR A 42 -27.74 -1.44 -20.78
N LEU A 43 -26.90 -2.49 -20.75
CA LEU A 43 -27.31 -3.84 -20.32
C LEU A 43 -27.87 -3.84 -18.89
N ALA A 44 -27.19 -3.14 -17.96
CA ALA A 44 -27.66 -3.03 -16.58
C ALA A 44 -29.01 -2.28 -16.49
N ALA A 45 -29.22 -1.24 -17.30
CA ALA A 45 -30.49 -0.53 -17.38
C ALA A 45 -31.60 -1.41 -17.98
N LEU A 46 -31.29 -2.22 -19.01
CA LEU A 46 -32.20 -3.19 -19.58
C LEU A 46 -32.62 -4.27 -18.56
N LEU A 47 -31.66 -4.82 -17.82
CA LEU A 47 -31.92 -5.80 -16.76
C LEU A 47 -32.86 -5.20 -15.69
N TRP A 48 -32.66 -3.93 -15.34
CA TRP A 48 -33.56 -3.23 -14.44
C TRP A 48 -34.99 -3.12 -14.98
N CYS A 49 -35.16 -2.79 -16.26
CA CYS A 49 -36.47 -2.70 -16.90
C CYS A 49 -37.18 -4.07 -17.00
N ILE A 50 -36.45 -5.17 -17.17
CA ILE A 50 -36.98 -6.53 -17.26
C ILE A 50 -37.42 -7.09 -15.88
N GLY A 51 -37.04 -6.40 -14.79
CA GLY A 51 -37.41 -6.82 -13.43
C GLY A 51 -36.24 -7.32 -12.56
N TYR A 52 -35.05 -7.52 -13.14
CA TYR A 52 -33.83 -7.86 -12.40
C TYR A 52 -33.19 -6.63 -11.75
N ARG A 53 -33.97 -5.93 -10.92
CA ARG A 53 -33.60 -4.62 -10.34
C ARG A 53 -32.33 -4.71 -9.51
N ASP A 54 -32.25 -5.71 -8.62
CA ASP A 54 -31.11 -5.87 -7.70
C ASP A 54 -29.79 -6.14 -8.45
N PHE A 55 -29.85 -6.95 -9.50
CA PHE A 55 -28.68 -7.27 -10.30
C PHE A 55 -28.22 -6.09 -11.16
N GLY A 56 -29.16 -5.36 -11.77
CA GLY A 56 -28.85 -4.15 -12.54
C GLY A 56 -28.25 -3.04 -11.66
N GLN A 57 -28.80 -2.83 -10.46
CA GLN A 57 -28.29 -1.87 -9.50
C GLN A 57 -26.92 -2.25 -8.96
N LEU A 58 -26.70 -3.53 -8.67
CA LEU A 58 -25.41 -4.05 -8.22
C LEU A 58 -24.32 -3.84 -9.28
N LEU A 59 -24.62 -4.10 -10.54
CA LEU A 59 -23.69 -3.89 -11.66
C LEU A 59 -23.33 -2.40 -11.80
N LEU A 60 -24.31 -1.52 -11.81
CA LEU A 60 -24.08 -0.08 -11.94
C LEU A 60 -23.28 0.46 -10.75
N ASN A 61 -23.67 0.14 -9.52
CA ASN A 61 -22.97 0.59 -8.33
C ASN A 61 -21.51 0.10 -8.29
N LYS A 62 -21.28 -1.18 -8.57
CA LYS A 62 -19.91 -1.71 -8.61
C LYS A 62 -19.07 -1.04 -9.71
N MET A 63 -19.64 -0.83 -10.88
CA MET A 63 -18.93 -0.18 -11.99
C MET A 63 -18.53 1.27 -11.65
N TRP A 64 -19.48 2.10 -11.18
CA TRP A 64 -19.21 3.49 -10.85
C TRP A 64 -18.27 3.64 -9.67
N PHE A 65 -18.46 2.82 -8.63
CA PHE A 65 -17.55 2.80 -7.48
C PHE A 65 -16.11 2.44 -7.89
N THR A 66 -15.95 1.43 -8.76
CA THR A 66 -14.62 1.00 -9.24
C THR A 66 -13.96 2.09 -10.07
N LEU A 67 -14.71 2.74 -10.97
CA LEU A 67 -14.19 3.85 -11.77
C LEU A 67 -13.75 5.02 -10.90
N GLY A 68 -14.58 5.40 -9.92
CA GLY A 68 -14.26 6.47 -8.97
C GLY A 68 -13.03 6.15 -8.13
N ALA A 69 -12.93 4.91 -7.63
CA ALA A 69 -11.79 4.45 -6.86
C ALA A 69 -10.48 4.43 -7.68
N LEU A 70 -10.53 3.94 -8.93
CA LEU A 70 -9.37 3.96 -9.83
C LEU A 70 -8.92 5.39 -10.15
N LEU A 71 -9.87 6.32 -10.33
CA LEU A 71 -9.55 7.72 -10.53
C LEU A 71 -8.88 8.31 -9.28
N ALA A 72 -9.46 8.10 -8.10
CA ALA A 72 -8.90 8.60 -6.85
C ALA A 72 -7.48 8.07 -6.60
N ILE A 73 -7.26 6.77 -6.76
CA ILE A 73 -5.94 6.15 -6.62
C ILE A 73 -4.95 6.74 -7.61
N SER A 74 -5.34 6.91 -8.86
CA SER A 74 -4.50 7.47 -9.91
C SER A 74 -4.11 8.93 -9.57
N LEU A 75 -5.05 9.74 -9.11
CA LEU A 75 -4.79 11.12 -8.70
C LEU A 75 -3.83 11.17 -7.50
N ILE A 76 -4.07 10.36 -6.47
CA ILE A 76 -3.22 10.28 -5.28
C ILE A 76 -1.80 9.87 -5.67
N TYR A 77 -1.66 8.79 -6.45
CA TYR A 77 -0.36 8.29 -6.88
C TYR A 77 0.46 9.34 -7.65
N TYR A 78 -0.15 9.99 -8.64
CA TYR A 78 0.56 10.99 -9.46
C TYR A 78 0.89 12.26 -8.67
N ASN A 79 0.01 12.71 -7.77
CA ASN A 79 0.29 13.85 -6.90
C ASN A 79 1.46 13.57 -5.94
N ILE A 80 1.45 12.40 -5.28
CA ILE A 80 2.56 12.01 -4.38
C ILE A 80 3.86 11.88 -5.16
N ARG A 81 3.83 11.23 -6.33
CA ARG A 81 5.01 11.09 -7.18
C ARG A 81 5.57 12.43 -7.65
N ASP A 82 4.72 13.35 -8.07
CA ASP A 82 5.15 14.68 -8.51
C ASP A 82 5.70 15.50 -7.33
N TRP A 83 5.12 15.35 -6.14
CA TRP A 83 5.64 15.94 -4.91
C TRP A 83 7.01 15.37 -4.52
N LEU A 84 7.17 14.05 -4.55
CA LEU A 84 8.45 13.38 -4.29
C LEU A 84 9.53 13.82 -5.29
N LYS A 85 9.18 13.94 -6.57
CA LYS A 85 10.13 14.45 -7.60
C LYS A 85 10.51 15.89 -7.42
N LYS A 86 9.60 16.75 -6.95
CA LYS A 86 9.92 18.14 -6.61
C LYS A 86 10.85 18.18 -5.40
N TRP A 87 10.57 17.36 -4.40
CA TRP A 87 11.41 17.25 -3.21
C TRP A 87 12.81 16.74 -3.58
N SER A 88 12.90 15.67 -4.38
CA SER A 88 14.18 15.13 -4.87
C SER A 88 15.03 16.15 -5.63
N ARG A 89 14.42 17.07 -6.38
CA ARG A 89 15.14 18.10 -7.12
C ARG A 89 15.76 19.18 -6.23
N ASN A 90 15.23 19.35 -5.04
CA ASN A 90 15.73 20.30 -4.05
C ASN A 90 16.81 19.69 -3.14
N LEU A 91 17.08 18.38 -3.29
CA LEU A 91 18.14 17.68 -2.58
C LEU A 91 19.42 17.74 -3.39
N ASP A 92 20.54 17.87 -2.69
CA ASP A 92 21.86 17.87 -3.32
C ASP A 92 22.07 16.53 -4.03
N SER A 93 22.41 16.55 -5.31
CA SER A 93 22.57 15.35 -6.13
C SER A 93 23.72 14.45 -5.69
N ALA A 94 24.61 14.96 -4.83
CA ALA A 94 25.73 14.25 -4.25
C ALA A 94 25.36 13.42 -3.01
N ASP A 95 24.17 13.60 -2.44
CA ASP A 95 23.76 12.90 -1.21
C ASP A 95 23.07 11.58 -1.52
N GLU A 96 23.82 10.47 -1.43
CA GLU A 96 23.34 9.11 -1.69
C GLU A 96 22.21 8.70 -0.72
N ALA A 97 22.27 9.12 0.55
CA ALA A 97 21.26 8.78 1.56
C ALA A 97 19.91 9.44 1.24
N ALA A 98 19.93 10.70 0.81
CA ALA A 98 18.74 11.41 0.38
C ALA A 98 18.11 10.77 -0.88
N GLN A 99 18.92 10.39 -1.86
CA GLN A 99 18.43 9.69 -3.05
C GLN A 99 17.85 8.31 -2.70
N PHE A 100 18.47 7.58 -1.77
CA PHE A 100 17.94 6.30 -1.30
C PHE A 100 16.57 6.47 -0.63
N LEU A 101 16.39 7.49 0.22
CA LEU A 101 15.09 7.81 0.84
C LEU A 101 14.01 8.05 -0.20
N VAL A 102 14.27 8.91 -1.17
CA VAL A 102 13.29 9.24 -2.22
C VAL A 102 12.92 8.00 -3.04
N ARG A 103 13.91 7.22 -3.48
CA ARG A 103 13.66 5.98 -4.25
C ARG A 103 12.87 4.96 -3.44
N SER A 104 13.18 4.80 -2.15
CA SER A 104 12.49 3.88 -1.25
C SER A 104 11.03 4.30 -1.05
N LEU A 105 10.78 5.59 -0.83
CA LEU A 105 9.42 6.13 -0.71
C LEU A 105 8.64 5.99 -2.04
N GLU A 106 9.25 6.31 -3.20
CA GLU A 106 8.60 6.14 -4.50
C GLU A 106 8.20 4.67 -4.74
N SER A 107 9.09 3.72 -4.40
CA SER A 107 8.82 2.29 -4.51
C SER A 107 7.67 1.84 -3.59
N LEU A 108 7.65 2.31 -2.35
CA LEU A 108 6.60 2.04 -1.38
C LEU A 108 5.23 2.49 -1.88
N PHE A 109 5.13 3.73 -2.36
CA PHE A 109 3.88 4.25 -2.91
C PHE A 109 3.44 3.50 -4.15
N LEU A 110 4.37 3.08 -5.00
CA LEU A 110 4.07 2.26 -6.17
C LEU A 110 3.50 0.90 -5.74
N TYR A 111 4.14 0.19 -4.82
CA TYR A 111 3.63 -1.10 -4.33
C TYR A 111 2.29 -0.95 -3.60
N ALA A 112 2.13 0.07 -2.75
CA ALA A 112 0.85 0.34 -2.10
C ALA A 112 -0.27 0.59 -3.13
N THR A 113 0.01 1.33 -4.19
CA THR A 113 -0.94 1.59 -5.28
C THR A 113 -1.31 0.32 -6.03
N ILE A 114 -0.33 -0.55 -6.34
CA ILE A 114 -0.58 -1.84 -7.01
C ILE A 114 -1.46 -2.73 -6.13
N VAL A 115 -1.12 -2.87 -4.85
CA VAL A 115 -1.88 -3.70 -3.89
C VAL A 115 -3.31 -3.18 -3.74
N THR A 116 -3.50 -1.88 -3.55
CA THR A 116 -4.84 -1.28 -3.42
C THR A 116 -5.67 -1.50 -4.69
N THR A 117 -5.07 -1.32 -5.86
CA THR A 117 -5.73 -1.56 -7.15
C THR A 117 -6.11 -3.03 -7.31
N ALA A 118 -5.23 -3.96 -6.93
CA ALA A 118 -5.50 -5.40 -6.98
C ALA A 118 -6.68 -5.78 -6.05
N ILE A 119 -6.71 -5.25 -4.82
CA ILE A 119 -7.81 -5.48 -3.88
C ILE A 119 -9.15 -4.98 -4.46
N ILE A 120 -9.17 -3.82 -5.09
CA ILE A 120 -10.40 -3.27 -5.72
C ILE A 120 -10.86 -4.16 -6.87
N ILE A 121 -9.93 -4.63 -7.72
CA ILE A 121 -10.25 -5.54 -8.82
C ILE A 121 -10.78 -6.88 -8.29
N LEU A 122 -10.15 -7.47 -7.25
CA LEU A 122 -10.60 -8.71 -6.62
C LEU A 122 -11.99 -8.55 -6.01
N ASN A 123 -12.28 -7.39 -5.40
CA ASN A 123 -13.61 -7.08 -4.87
C ASN A 123 -14.65 -6.98 -5.99
N LEU A 124 -14.31 -6.31 -7.08
CA LEU A 124 -15.18 -6.20 -8.25
C LEU A 124 -15.55 -7.59 -8.82
N LEU A 125 -14.56 -8.46 -8.95
CA LEU A 125 -14.72 -9.83 -9.43
C LEU A 125 -15.44 -10.75 -8.43
N GLY A 126 -15.69 -10.30 -7.21
CA GLY A 126 -16.27 -11.13 -6.14
C GLY A 126 -15.33 -12.21 -5.61
N LEU A 127 -14.03 -12.11 -5.94
CA LEU A 127 -13.02 -13.11 -5.55
C LEU A 127 -12.48 -12.91 -4.13
N LEU A 128 -12.83 -11.82 -3.45
CA LEU A 128 -12.38 -11.59 -2.06
C LEU A 128 -12.91 -12.64 -1.09
N ASN A 129 -14.19 -13.00 -1.19
CA ASN A 129 -14.79 -13.99 -0.28
C ASN A 129 -14.16 -15.39 -0.41
N PRO A 130 -14.02 -15.98 -1.63
CA PRO A 130 -13.32 -17.26 -1.76
C PRO A 130 -11.84 -17.16 -1.37
N LEU A 131 -11.17 -16.06 -1.66
CA LEU A 131 -9.79 -15.83 -1.24
C LEU A 131 -9.67 -15.78 0.29
N GLN A 132 -10.58 -15.09 0.99
CA GLN A 132 -10.61 -15.06 2.44
C GLN A 132 -10.83 -16.46 3.04
N ARG A 133 -11.70 -17.29 2.45
CA ARG A 133 -11.90 -18.67 2.89
C ARG A 133 -10.63 -19.51 2.77
N ILE A 134 -9.91 -19.38 1.65
CA ILE A 134 -8.64 -20.09 1.46
C ILE A 134 -7.59 -19.57 2.46
N MET A 135 -7.51 -18.27 2.65
CA MET A 135 -6.55 -17.66 3.57
C MET A 135 -6.86 -17.93 5.06
N SER A 136 -8.12 -18.16 5.41
CA SER A 136 -8.56 -18.52 6.77
C SER A 136 -8.45 -20.02 7.05
N PHE A 137 -8.02 -20.84 6.09
CA PHE A 137 -7.78 -22.26 6.31
C PHE A 137 -6.69 -22.44 7.35
N SER A 138 -7.00 -23.22 8.41
CA SER A 138 -6.05 -23.52 9.47
C SER A 138 -5.04 -24.56 8.98
N LEU A 139 -3.77 -24.19 8.96
CA LEU A 139 -2.66 -25.09 8.59
C LEU A 139 -2.29 -26.01 9.76
N PHE A 140 -2.21 -25.45 10.95
CA PHE A 140 -1.93 -26.16 12.20
C PHE A 140 -2.40 -25.31 13.39
N GLN A 141 -2.41 -25.92 14.57
CA GLN A 141 -2.74 -25.24 15.83
C GLN A 141 -1.47 -25.03 16.64
N LEU A 142 -1.26 -23.82 17.12
CA LEU A 142 -0.17 -23.45 18.02
C LEU A 142 -0.79 -22.95 19.33
N GLY A 143 -0.76 -23.76 20.39
CA GLY A 143 -1.50 -23.47 21.60
C GLY A 143 -3.02 -23.45 21.36
N GLU A 144 -3.68 -22.38 21.78
CA GLU A 144 -5.13 -22.21 21.62
C GLU A 144 -5.54 -21.52 20.30
N SER A 145 -4.58 -21.04 19.52
CA SER A 145 -4.85 -20.26 18.32
C SER A 145 -4.59 -21.07 17.03
N PRO A 146 -5.55 -21.10 16.09
CA PRO A 146 -5.33 -21.71 14.78
C PRO A 146 -4.39 -20.83 13.94
N VAL A 147 -3.28 -21.39 13.50
CA VAL A 147 -2.34 -20.72 12.58
C VAL A 147 -2.87 -20.86 11.16
N THR A 148 -3.33 -19.75 10.60
CA THR A 148 -3.87 -19.68 9.24
C THR A 148 -2.83 -19.12 8.28
N LEU A 149 -2.99 -19.40 6.98
CA LEU A 149 -2.15 -18.81 5.94
C LEU A 149 -2.15 -17.28 6.02
N TRP A 150 -3.30 -16.67 6.36
CA TRP A 150 -3.44 -15.23 6.54
C TRP A 150 -2.57 -14.67 7.68
N ILE A 151 -2.48 -15.38 8.79
CA ILE A 151 -1.65 -15.01 9.93
C ILE A 151 -0.17 -15.02 9.53
N ILE A 152 0.28 -16.07 8.82
CA ILE A 152 1.66 -16.17 8.34
C ILE A 152 1.99 -15.02 7.39
N ILE A 153 1.10 -14.73 6.42
CA ILE A 153 1.32 -13.61 5.49
C ILE A 153 1.41 -12.28 6.24
N LYS A 154 0.53 -12.03 7.23
CA LYS A 154 0.60 -10.83 8.05
C LYS A 154 1.91 -10.74 8.82
N ALA A 155 2.35 -11.82 9.45
CA ALA A 155 3.61 -11.86 10.19
C ALA A 155 4.81 -11.52 9.30
N VAL A 156 4.88 -12.13 8.10
CA VAL A 156 5.92 -11.83 7.11
C VAL A 156 5.86 -10.37 6.65
N LEU A 157 4.67 -9.85 6.35
CA LEU A 157 4.51 -8.46 5.91
C LEU A 157 4.93 -7.47 7.00
N ILE A 158 4.59 -7.74 8.26
CA ILE A 158 5.00 -6.90 9.38
C ILE A 158 6.51 -6.94 9.56
N PHE A 159 7.13 -8.13 9.51
CA PHE A 159 8.57 -8.25 9.60
C PHE A 159 9.28 -7.49 8.46
N LEU A 160 8.82 -7.63 7.22
CA LEU A 160 9.34 -6.86 6.08
C LEU A 160 9.13 -5.36 6.25
N GLY A 161 8.01 -4.96 6.87
CA GLY A 161 7.73 -3.56 7.23
C GLY A 161 8.79 -3.01 8.20
N PHE A 162 9.19 -3.77 9.20
CA PHE A 162 10.27 -3.39 10.13
C PHE A 162 11.64 -3.32 9.45
N VAL A 163 11.95 -4.27 8.54
CA VAL A 163 13.18 -4.22 7.72
C VAL A 163 13.23 -2.91 6.92
N LEU A 164 12.12 -2.55 6.30
CA LEU A 164 12.03 -1.35 5.48
C LEU A 164 12.07 -0.07 6.35
N ALA A 165 11.33 -0.03 7.45
CA ALA A 165 11.35 1.08 8.39
C ALA A 165 12.76 1.31 8.96
N SER A 166 13.49 0.23 9.28
CA SER A 166 14.89 0.30 9.70
C SER A 166 15.80 0.95 8.65
N ARG A 167 15.65 0.56 7.38
CA ARG A 167 16.44 1.15 6.27
C ARG A 167 16.12 2.64 6.07
N LEU A 168 14.84 3.00 6.15
CA LEU A 168 14.42 4.40 6.02
C LEU A 168 14.92 5.23 7.20
N LEU A 169 14.88 4.69 8.43
CA LEU A 169 15.38 5.35 9.61
C LEU A 169 16.90 5.59 9.52
N GLN A 170 17.67 4.57 9.14
CA GLN A 170 19.11 4.70 8.92
C GLN A 170 19.43 5.78 7.89
N ALA A 171 18.77 5.75 6.73
CA ALA A 171 18.97 6.75 5.70
C ALA A 171 18.57 8.17 6.16
N TYR A 172 17.55 8.31 7.00
CA TYR A 172 17.17 9.59 7.58
C TYR A 172 18.22 10.10 8.59
N LEU A 173 18.76 9.19 9.42
CA LEU A 173 19.84 9.53 10.36
C LEU A 173 21.10 9.99 9.60
N ASP A 174 21.52 9.25 8.58
CA ASP A 174 22.67 9.58 7.75
C ASP A 174 22.50 10.92 7.02
N TYR A 175 21.30 11.16 6.47
CA TYR A 175 21.04 12.37 5.69
C TYR A 175 20.89 13.63 6.56
N LYS A 176 20.16 13.55 7.66
CA LYS A 176 19.73 14.75 8.40
C LYS A 176 20.34 14.87 9.78
N VAL A 177 20.40 13.78 10.54
CA VAL A 177 20.75 13.84 11.95
C VAL A 177 22.26 13.87 12.16
N TYR A 178 22.99 12.94 11.58
CA TYR A 178 24.44 12.84 11.80
C TYR A 178 25.22 14.04 11.29
N PRO A 179 24.93 14.61 10.10
CA PRO A 179 25.58 15.84 9.68
C PRO A 179 25.27 17.06 10.57
N ALA A 180 24.03 17.13 11.11
CA ALA A 180 23.61 18.25 11.95
C ALA A 180 24.30 18.30 13.31
N ILE A 181 24.65 17.13 13.87
CA ILE A 181 25.31 17.02 15.20
C ILE A 181 26.80 16.65 15.12
N GLY A 182 27.35 16.56 13.91
CA GLY A 182 28.78 16.30 13.69
C GLY A 182 29.23 14.92 14.15
N VAL A 183 28.42 13.88 13.95
CA VAL A 183 28.76 12.50 14.32
C VAL A 183 29.90 12.00 13.46
N ASP A 184 30.91 11.42 14.14
CA ASP A 184 32.00 10.71 13.46
C ASP A 184 31.48 9.53 12.62
N PRO A 185 32.02 9.29 11.41
CA PRO A 185 31.56 8.20 10.54
C PRO A 185 31.58 6.80 11.19
N GLY A 186 32.54 6.53 12.06
CA GLY A 186 32.64 5.28 12.80
C GLY A 186 31.48 5.10 13.79
N LEU A 187 31.15 6.16 14.54
CA LEU A 187 30.02 6.17 15.46
C LEU A 187 28.68 6.10 14.70
N GLY A 188 28.55 6.79 13.57
CA GLY A 188 27.37 6.71 12.70
C GLY A 188 27.10 5.29 12.21
N TYR A 189 28.15 4.59 11.78
CA TYR A 189 28.04 3.18 11.39
C TYR A 189 27.59 2.28 12.54
N ALA A 190 28.17 2.46 13.75
CA ALA A 190 27.80 1.69 14.93
C ALA A 190 26.33 1.92 15.33
N LEU A 191 25.85 3.17 15.32
CA LEU A 191 24.47 3.53 15.60
C LEU A 191 23.50 2.94 14.57
N ASN A 192 23.82 3.02 13.29
CA ASN A 192 23.01 2.41 12.23
C ASN A 192 22.93 0.90 12.36
N THR A 193 24.03 0.26 12.74
CA THR A 193 24.07 -1.18 12.99
C THR A 193 23.18 -1.55 14.18
N PHE A 194 23.23 -0.77 15.26
CA PHE A 194 22.37 -0.94 16.42
C PHE A 194 20.88 -0.77 16.04
N VAL A 195 20.53 0.30 15.35
CA VAL A 195 19.15 0.57 14.86
C VAL A 195 18.65 -0.57 14.00
N LYS A 196 19.50 -1.10 13.10
CA LYS A 196 19.18 -2.24 12.25
C LYS A 196 18.84 -3.48 13.06
N TYR A 197 19.71 -3.90 13.97
CA TYR A 197 19.49 -5.12 14.73
C TYR A 197 18.35 -4.98 15.73
N LEU A 198 18.19 -3.82 16.37
CA LEU A 198 17.07 -3.56 17.26
C LEU A 198 15.73 -3.64 16.50
N SER A 199 15.63 -2.98 15.35
CA SER A 199 14.42 -3.03 14.52
C SER A 199 14.09 -4.42 14.04
N LEU A 200 15.11 -5.21 13.63
CA LEU A 200 14.92 -6.60 13.21
C LEU A 200 14.46 -7.48 14.37
N ALA A 201 15.04 -7.31 15.56
CA ALA A 201 14.65 -8.07 16.75
C ALA A 201 13.19 -7.76 17.14
N VAL A 202 12.83 -6.48 17.22
CA VAL A 202 11.45 -6.06 17.54
C VAL A 202 10.46 -6.57 16.49
N GLY A 203 10.77 -6.40 15.20
CA GLY A 203 9.92 -6.87 14.12
C GLY A 203 9.74 -8.39 14.11
N PHE A 204 10.78 -9.13 14.43
CA PHE A 204 10.74 -10.58 14.55
C PHE A 204 9.88 -11.03 15.73
N LEU A 205 10.04 -10.41 16.91
CA LEU A 205 9.22 -10.71 18.08
C LEU A 205 7.74 -10.45 17.80
N ILE A 206 7.39 -9.30 17.22
CA ILE A 206 6.00 -8.99 16.85
C ILE A 206 5.45 -10.00 15.82
N ALA A 207 6.27 -10.41 14.86
CA ALA A 207 5.87 -11.43 13.89
C ALA A 207 5.59 -12.80 14.54
N LEU A 208 6.41 -13.19 15.53
CA LEU A 208 6.21 -14.43 16.30
C LEU A 208 4.94 -14.38 17.16
N GLU A 209 4.69 -13.26 17.84
CA GLU A 209 3.48 -13.05 18.65
C GLU A 209 2.21 -13.16 17.80
N LEU A 210 2.22 -12.60 16.58
CA LEU A 210 1.10 -12.73 15.63
C LEU A 210 0.83 -14.17 15.20
N VAL A 211 1.85 -15.00 15.14
CA VAL A 211 1.70 -16.44 14.83
C VAL A 211 1.11 -17.21 16.03
N GLY A 212 1.05 -16.58 17.21
CA GLY A 212 0.49 -17.17 18.42
C GLY A 212 1.51 -17.74 19.40
N LEU A 213 2.79 -17.39 19.22
CA LEU A 213 3.84 -17.75 20.19
C LEU A 213 3.73 -16.84 21.42
N ASP A 214 3.65 -17.42 22.61
CA ASP A 214 3.72 -16.65 23.87
C ASP A 214 5.15 -16.19 24.11
N LEU A 215 5.36 -14.89 23.97
CA LEU A 215 6.67 -14.25 24.12
C LEU A 215 6.94 -13.76 25.54
N ARG A 216 6.04 -13.97 26.50
CA ARG A 216 6.19 -13.45 27.88
C ARG A 216 7.49 -13.92 28.51
N PHE A 217 7.87 -15.18 28.28
CA PHE A 217 9.13 -15.72 28.77
C PHE A 217 10.35 -14.98 28.17
N LEU A 218 10.32 -14.72 26.86
CA LEU A 218 11.41 -13.98 26.17
C LEU A 218 11.50 -12.55 26.64
N LEU A 219 10.37 -11.88 26.94
CA LEU A 219 10.36 -10.51 27.46
C LEU A 219 10.96 -10.45 28.89
N VAL A 220 10.62 -11.42 29.74
CA VAL A 220 11.21 -11.51 31.10
C VAL A 220 12.71 -11.76 30.99
N PHE A 221 13.15 -12.69 30.14
CA PHE A 221 14.58 -12.96 29.91
C PHE A 221 15.32 -11.73 29.35
N ALA A 222 14.75 -11.04 28.35
CA ALA A 222 15.33 -9.83 27.77
C ALA A 222 15.43 -8.69 28.82
N GLY A 223 14.42 -8.57 29.69
CA GLY A 223 14.45 -7.63 30.82
C GLY A 223 15.57 -7.92 31.80
N ALA A 224 15.72 -9.19 32.21
CA ALA A 224 16.80 -9.63 33.11
C ALA A 224 18.19 -9.42 32.47
N ALA A 225 18.35 -9.78 31.20
CA ALA A 225 19.59 -9.54 30.45
C ALA A 225 19.92 -8.05 30.31
N GLY A 226 18.89 -7.20 30.06
CA GLY A 226 19.04 -5.74 30.01
C GLY A 226 19.53 -5.14 31.32
N ILE A 227 19.01 -5.61 32.46
CA ILE A 227 19.49 -5.21 33.78
C ILE A 227 20.94 -5.67 34.00
N GLY A 228 21.27 -6.91 33.61
CA GLY A 228 22.65 -7.41 33.71
C GLY A 228 23.66 -6.59 32.91
N ILE A 229 23.31 -6.23 31.66
CA ILE A 229 24.15 -5.37 30.80
C ILE A 229 24.23 -3.93 31.32
N GLY A 230 23.12 -3.42 31.90
CA GLY A 230 23.06 -2.05 32.44
C GLY A 230 23.83 -1.84 33.76
N LEU A 231 24.04 -2.90 34.51
CA LEU A 231 24.77 -2.87 35.79
C LEU A 231 26.25 -3.29 35.66
N GLY A 232 26.66 -3.88 34.58
CA GLY A 232 28.04 -4.29 34.29
C GLY A 232 28.76 -3.35 33.35
#